data_ff305521c4f22f3455863891fa8f5883
#
_entry.id   ff305521c4f22f3455863891fa8f5883
#
_cell.length_a   1.000
_cell.length_b   1.000
_cell.length_c   1.000
_cell.angle_alpha   90.00
_cell.angle_beta   90.00
_cell.angle_gamma   90.00
#
_symmetry.space_group_name_H-M   'P 1'
#
loop_
_entity.id
_entity.type
_entity.pdbx_description
1 polymer ?
#
loop_
_entity_poly.entity_id
_entity_poly.type
_entity_poly.pdbx_seq_one_letter_code
_entity_poly.pdbx_strand_id
1 'polypeptide(L)'
;QFFCWAAFMFMWTYTNGTVAANVFDAPSTLNAAGATVIDTASIQYQNAGDWVGILFAVQAVGSVIWATIIPQFKSLKLAYVVSLLLGAAGFISILFIQDQYMLFVSFLLIGCAWAAMLALPFTILTNALSGSHMGTYLGLFNGTICVPQIVAASLGGLVLKMFTTEGNIPPEVNMLVLAGVFLIIGACCVGVIKEGKGK
;
A
#
# COMPACT_ATOMS: atom_id res chain seq x y z
N GLN A 1 -6.42 1.77 -10.52
CA GLN A 1 -6.59 2.59 -9.30
C GLN A 1 -7.19 1.78 -8.15
N PHE A 2 -8.30 1.05 -8.37
CA PHE A 2 -9.01 0.35 -7.29
C PHE A 2 -8.07 -0.48 -6.40
N PHE A 3 -7.32 -1.40 -6.98
CA PHE A 3 -6.40 -2.27 -6.23
C PHE A 3 -5.27 -1.50 -5.55
N CYS A 4 -4.75 -0.46 -6.18
CA CYS A 4 -3.68 0.35 -5.61
C CYS A 4 -4.13 1.08 -4.33
N TRP A 5 -5.29 1.74 -4.35
CA TRP A 5 -5.80 2.45 -3.18
C TRP A 5 -6.23 1.50 -2.05
N ALA A 6 -6.78 0.32 -2.38
CA ALA A 6 -7.04 -0.72 -1.39
C ALA A 6 -5.74 -1.22 -0.73
N ALA A 7 -4.67 -1.41 -1.50
CA ALA A 7 -3.36 -1.81 -1.00
C ALA A 7 -2.78 -0.79 0.01
N PHE A 8 -2.82 0.50 -0.33
CA PHE A 8 -2.33 1.53 0.58
C PHE A 8 -3.22 1.72 1.80
N MET A 9 -4.54 1.48 1.69
CA MET A 9 -5.41 1.46 2.87
C MET A 9 -5.02 0.34 3.83
N PHE A 10 -4.68 -0.86 3.34
CA PHE A 10 -4.15 -1.94 4.17
C PHE A 10 -2.80 -1.56 4.80
N MET A 11 -1.91 -0.89 4.07
CA MET A 11 -0.66 -0.39 4.63
C MET A 11 -0.91 0.50 5.85
N TRP A 12 -1.73 1.52 5.72
CA TRP A 12 -1.99 2.46 6.82
C TRP A 12 -2.66 1.79 8.02
N THR A 13 -3.50 0.78 7.77
CA THR A 13 -4.25 0.10 8.84
C THR A 13 -3.39 -0.93 9.58
N TYR A 14 -2.56 -1.70 8.87
CA TYR A 14 -1.93 -2.90 9.42
C TYR A 14 -0.41 -2.81 9.61
N THR A 15 0.24 -1.71 9.20
CA THR A 15 1.70 -1.60 9.35
C THR A 15 2.11 -1.58 10.80
N ASN A 16 1.40 -0.84 11.67
CA ASN A 16 1.80 -0.73 13.07
C ASN A 16 1.74 -2.07 13.79
N GLY A 17 0.64 -2.81 13.67
CA GLY A 17 0.53 -4.13 14.27
C GLY A 17 1.53 -5.13 13.68
N THR A 18 1.80 -5.05 12.36
CA THR A 18 2.85 -5.88 11.74
C THR A 18 4.22 -5.61 12.35
N VAL A 19 4.63 -4.36 12.45
CA VAL A 19 5.94 -3.97 13.01
C VAL A 19 6.00 -4.31 14.49
N ALA A 20 4.93 -4.05 15.23
CA ALA A 20 4.86 -4.38 16.67
C ALA A 20 5.00 -5.89 16.93
N ALA A 21 4.31 -6.72 16.15
CA ALA A 21 4.36 -8.17 16.36
C ALA A 21 5.64 -8.82 15.85
N ASN A 22 6.13 -8.40 14.66
CA ASN A 22 7.19 -9.13 13.98
C ASN A 22 8.60 -8.58 14.25
N VAL A 23 8.72 -7.34 14.71
CA VAL A 23 10.01 -6.65 14.88
C VAL A 23 10.26 -6.23 16.33
N PHE A 24 9.21 -5.82 17.03
CA PHE A 24 9.32 -5.37 18.43
C PHE A 24 8.81 -6.38 19.47
N ASP A 25 8.39 -7.58 19.04
CA ASP A 25 7.90 -8.65 19.92
C ASP A 25 6.84 -8.17 20.93
N ALA A 26 5.87 -7.37 20.45
CA ALA A 26 4.82 -6.83 21.30
C ALA A 26 3.99 -7.95 21.91
N PRO A 27 3.71 -7.89 23.24
CA PRO A 27 2.95 -8.92 23.94
C PRO A 27 1.49 -8.96 23.44
N SER A 28 0.84 -10.10 23.67
CA SER A 28 -0.58 -10.28 23.42
C SER A 28 -1.42 -10.08 24.67
N THR A 29 -2.67 -9.67 24.48
CA THR A 29 -3.70 -9.58 25.52
C THR A 29 -5.02 -10.12 24.99
N LEU A 30 -5.99 -10.35 25.88
CA LEU A 30 -7.35 -10.72 25.50
C LEU A 30 -8.22 -9.44 25.39
N ASN A 31 -8.93 -9.28 24.30
CA ASN A 31 -9.91 -8.22 24.18
C ASN A 31 -11.20 -8.56 24.93
N ALA A 32 -12.15 -7.63 25.00
CA ALA A 32 -13.44 -7.80 25.67
C ALA A 32 -14.29 -8.99 25.14
N ALA A 33 -14.01 -9.45 23.93
CA ALA A 33 -14.66 -10.60 23.28
C ALA A 33 -13.89 -11.91 23.52
N GLY A 34 -12.80 -11.90 24.31
CA GLY A 34 -11.96 -13.07 24.58
C GLY A 34 -11.02 -13.47 23.46
N ALA A 35 -10.87 -12.65 22.40
CA ALA A 35 -9.94 -12.90 21.32
C ALA A 35 -8.53 -12.38 21.67
N THR A 36 -7.51 -13.14 21.28
CA THR A 36 -6.10 -12.73 21.43
C THR A 36 -5.81 -11.60 20.44
N VAL A 37 -5.28 -10.49 20.95
CA VAL A 37 -4.89 -9.31 20.16
C VAL A 37 -3.55 -8.79 20.65
N ILE A 38 -2.89 -7.94 19.89
CA ILE A 38 -1.67 -7.25 20.33
C ILE A 38 -2.04 -6.30 21.47
N ASP A 39 -1.23 -6.27 22.52
CA ASP A 39 -1.39 -5.30 23.62
C ASP A 39 -0.96 -3.92 23.15
N THR A 40 -1.93 -3.09 22.77
CA THR A 40 -1.70 -1.72 22.29
C THR A 40 -1.21 -0.76 23.39
N ALA A 41 -1.32 -1.14 24.68
CA ALA A 41 -0.80 -0.35 25.78
C ALA A 41 0.68 -0.67 26.09
N SER A 42 1.24 -1.72 25.49
CA SER A 42 2.63 -2.12 25.69
C SER A 42 3.61 -1.09 25.13
N ILE A 43 4.77 -0.98 25.78
CA ILE A 43 5.85 -0.08 25.31
C ILE A 43 6.38 -0.51 23.93
N GLN A 44 6.35 -1.81 23.63
CA GLN A 44 6.77 -2.36 22.35
C GLN A 44 5.85 -1.88 21.21
N TYR A 45 4.53 -1.86 21.44
CA TYR A 45 3.57 -1.36 20.45
C TYR A 45 3.75 0.15 20.19
N GLN A 46 4.04 0.92 21.25
CA GLN A 46 4.27 2.36 21.12
C GLN A 46 5.59 2.65 20.39
N ASN A 47 6.67 1.94 20.75
CA ASN A 47 7.95 2.04 20.03
C ASN A 47 7.80 1.66 18.54
N ALA A 48 7.00 0.64 18.24
CA ALA A 48 6.68 0.29 16.86
C ALA A 48 5.95 1.43 16.13
N GLY A 49 5.03 2.13 16.80
CA GLY A 49 4.34 3.30 16.24
C GLY A 49 5.29 4.43 15.88
N ASP A 50 6.23 4.74 16.76
CA ASP A 50 7.28 5.75 16.50
C ASP A 50 8.15 5.33 15.30
N TRP A 51 8.51 4.04 15.23
CA TRP A 51 9.28 3.50 14.12
C TRP A 51 8.52 3.54 12.80
N VAL A 52 7.22 3.25 12.80
CA VAL A 52 6.36 3.36 11.62
C VAL A 52 6.33 4.79 11.10
N GLY A 53 6.36 5.80 11.97
CA GLY A 53 6.51 7.20 11.57
C GLY A 53 7.81 7.42 10.76
N ILE A 54 8.93 6.84 11.20
CA ILE A 54 10.21 6.89 10.48
C ILE A 54 10.11 6.14 9.14
N LEU A 55 9.47 4.97 9.11
CA LEU A 55 9.28 4.19 7.88
C LEU A 55 8.47 4.96 6.84
N PHE A 56 7.42 5.68 7.24
CA PHE A 56 6.65 6.53 6.33
C PHE A 56 7.47 7.74 5.83
N ALA A 57 8.37 8.28 6.64
CA ALA A 57 9.31 9.29 6.17
C ALA A 57 10.28 8.72 5.12
N VAL A 58 10.80 7.51 5.33
CA VAL A 58 11.63 6.78 4.36
C VAL A 58 10.87 6.51 3.06
N GLN A 59 9.59 6.09 3.16
CA GLN A 59 8.70 5.95 2.00
C GLN A 59 8.56 7.27 1.22
N ALA A 60 8.37 8.39 1.92
CA ALA A 60 8.29 9.71 1.28
C ALA A 60 9.59 10.07 0.55
N VAL A 61 10.74 9.80 1.15
CA VAL A 61 12.06 9.98 0.48
C VAL A 61 12.14 9.11 -0.78
N GLY A 62 11.76 7.83 -0.69
CA GLY A 62 11.70 6.93 -1.84
C GLY A 62 10.79 7.47 -2.96
N SER A 63 9.65 8.04 -2.58
CA SER A 63 8.70 8.65 -3.54
C SER A 63 9.33 9.85 -4.26
N VAL A 64 10.01 10.74 -3.55
CA VAL A 64 10.68 11.91 -4.14
C VAL A 64 11.78 11.48 -5.12
N ILE A 65 12.63 10.53 -4.71
CA ILE A 65 13.67 10.01 -5.58
C ILE A 65 13.06 9.39 -6.83
N TRP A 66 12.04 8.54 -6.68
CA TRP A 66 11.41 7.86 -7.81
C TRP A 66 10.67 8.82 -8.75
N ALA A 67 10.08 9.89 -8.22
CA ALA A 67 9.43 10.92 -9.03
C ALA A 67 10.41 11.59 -10.03
N THR A 68 11.70 11.68 -9.71
CA THR A 68 12.73 12.18 -10.65
C THR A 68 13.12 11.17 -11.72
N ILE A 69 12.84 9.88 -11.48
CA ILE A 69 13.15 8.78 -12.40
C ILE A 69 12.00 8.54 -13.38
N ILE A 70 10.75 8.70 -12.93
CA ILE A 70 9.53 8.49 -13.75
C ILE A 70 9.60 9.18 -15.12
N PRO A 71 10.01 10.45 -15.26
CA PRO A 71 10.07 11.13 -16.57
C PRO A 71 11.08 10.53 -17.57
N GLN A 72 11.99 9.69 -17.12
CA GLN A 72 12.99 9.04 -17.99
C GLN A 72 12.41 7.83 -18.74
N PHE A 73 11.22 7.36 -18.37
CA PHE A 73 10.54 6.27 -19.07
C PHE A 73 9.92 6.79 -20.37
N LYS A 74 10.08 6.01 -21.45
CA LYS A 74 9.49 6.32 -22.76
C LYS A 74 7.97 6.15 -22.81
N SER A 75 7.39 5.41 -21.86
CA SER A 75 5.95 5.11 -21.78
C SER A 75 5.49 5.29 -20.35
N LEU A 76 4.43 6.08 -20.14
CA LEU A 76 3.79 6.28 -18.85
C LEU A 76 3.26 4.96 -18.28
N LYS A 77 2.74 4.10 -19.15
CA LYS A 77 2.26 2.77 -18.80
C LYS A 77 3.39 1.89 -18.25
N LEU A 78 4.55 1.86 -18.93
CA LEU A 78 5.70 1.08 -18.46
C LEU A 78 6.21 1.61 -17.12
N ALA A 79 6.32 2.94 -16.98
CA ALA A 79 6.70 3.56 -15.72
C ALA A 79 5.75 3.14 -14.58
N TYR A 80 4.45 3.13 -14.86
CA TYR A 80 3.45 2.76 -13.85
C TYR A 80 3.54 1.28 -13.47
N VAL A 81 3.63 0.38 -14.46
CA VAL A 81 3.77 -1.07 -14.20
C VAL A 81 5.01 -1.36 -13.36
N VAL A 82 6.18 -0.82 -13.75
CA VAL A 82 7.44 -1.03 -13.02
C VAL A 82 7.33 -0.51 -11.59
N SER A 83 6.76 0.68 -11.39
CA SER A 83 6.58 1.27 -10.06
C SER A 83 5.70 0.41 -9.16
N LEU A 84 4.58 -0.11 -9.69
CA LEU A 84 3.68 -0.99 -8.92
C LEU A 84 4.36 -2.31 -8.55
N LEU A 85 5.17 -2.88 -9.45
CA LEU A 85 5.90 -4.12 -9.17
C LEU A 85 6.99 -3.90 -8.12
N LEU A 86 7.70 -2.76 -8.14
CA LEU A 86 8.66 -2.40 -7.07
C LEU A 86 7.95 -2.26 -5.72
N GLY A 87 6.82 -1.56 -5.67
CA GLY A 87 6.03 -1.46 -4.45
C GLY A 87 5.48 -2.80 -3.97
N ALA A 88 5.06 -3.67 -4.88
CA ALA A 88 4.64 -5.03 -4.55
C ALA A 88 5.77 -5.85 -3.93
N ALA A 89 6.98 -5.77 -4.50
CA ALA A 89 8.17 -6.39 -3.92
C ALA A 89 8.48 -5.84 -2.52
N GLY A 90 8.32 -4.51 -2.33
CA GLY A 90 8.45 -3.88 -1.02
C GLY A 90 7.46 -4.43 0.00
N PHE A 91 6.16 -4.52 -0.34
CA PHE A 91 5.16 -5.09 0.57
C PHE A 91 5.41 -6.57 0.90
N ILE A 92 5.72 -7.38 -0.11
CA ILE A 92 5.93 -8.83 0.09
C ILE A 92 7.22 -9.08 0.89
N SER A 93 8.26 -8.26 0.71
CA SER A 93 9.51 -8.42 1.44
C SER A 93 9.36 -8.28 2.96
N ILE A 94 8.37 -7.51 3.44
CA ILE A 94 8.11 -7.32 4.88
C ILE A 94 7.86 -8.66 5.59
N LEU A 95 7.27 -9.64 4.89
CA LEU A 95 7.02 -10.97 5.45
C LEU A 95 8.31 -11.67 5.96
N PHE A 96 9.45 -11.36 5.35
CA PHE A 96 10.73 -12.04 5.61
C PHE A 96 11.67 -11.22 6.50
N ILE A 97 11.25 -10.02 6.93
CA ILE A 97 12.10 -9.07 7.63
C ILE A 97 11.69 -9.02 9.11
N GLN A 98 12.65 -9.28 9.99
CA GLN A 98 12.53 -9.15 11.44
C GLN A 98 13.42 -8.02 12.00
N ASP A 99 14.33 -7.50 11.21
CA ASP A 99 15.19 -6.37 11.59
C ASP A 99 14.55 -5.04 11.19
N GLN A 100 14.48 -4.11 12.15
CA GLN A 100 13.84 -2.81 11.95
C GLN A 100 14.49 -1.97 10.84
N TYR A 101 15.81 -2.04 10.65
CA TYR A 101 16.52 -1.23 9.65
C TYR A 101 16.36 -1.79 8.23
N MET A 102 16.20 -3.12 8.10
CA MET A 102 15.95 -3.75 6.81
C MET A 102 14.60 -3.31 6.21
N LEU A 103 13.64 -2.91 7.04
CA LEU A 103 12.36 -2.35 6.58
C LEU A 103 12.53 -1.06 5.76
N PHE A 104 13.64 -0.33 5.90
CA PHE A 104 13.91 0.85 5.08
C PHE A 104 13.91 0.52 3.59
N VAL A 105 14.50 -0.62 3.19
CA VAL A 105 14.50 -1.05 1.79
C VAL A 105 13.08 -1.30 1.29
N SER A 106 12.26 -2.00 2.09
CA SER A 106 10.86 -2.26 1.76
C SER A 106 10.07 -0.97 1.56
N PHE A 107 10.22 0.01 2.46
CA PHE A 107 9.49 1.26 2.41
C PHE A 107 9.99 2.21 1.31
N LEU A 108 11.27 2.18 0.96
CA LEU A 108 11.79 2.86 -0.25
C LEU A 108 11.12 2.32 -1.51
N LEU A 109 11.00 1.00 -1.64
CA LEU A 109 10.33 0.37 -2.79
C LEU A 109 8.82 0.68 -2.82
N ILE A 110 8.13 0.66 -1.67
CA ILE A 110 6.73 1.08 -1.55
C ILE A 110 6.56 2.54 -1.98
N GLY A 111 7.54 3.40 -1.66
CA GLY A 111 7.59 4.78 -2.10
C GLY A 111 7.56 4.94 -3.62
N CYS A 112 8.18 4.03 -4.38
CA CYS A 112 8.11 4.04 -5.85
C CYS A 112 6.67 3.88 -6.36
N ALA A 113 5.91 2.94 -5.78
CA ALA A 113 4.50 2.76 -6.14
C ALA A 113 3.65 3.96 -5.74
N TRP A 114 3.91 4.53 -4.55
CA TRP A 114 3.20 5.71 -4.06
C TRP A 114 3.33 6.90 -5.01
N ALA A 115 4.56 7.26 -5.42
CA ALA A 115 4.80 8.35 -6.36
C ALA A 115 4.06 8.15 -7.69
N ALA A 116 4.16 6.95 -8.25
CA ALA A 116 3.54 6.63 -9.54
C ALA A 116 2.00 6.60 -9.46
N MET A 117 1.45 6.06 -8.37
CA MET A 117 0.01 5.95 -8.16
C MET A 117 -0.68 7.31 -8.04
N LEU A 118 -0.01 8.30 -7.49
CA LEU A 118 -0.54 9.67 -7.38
C LEU A 118 -0.52 10.41 -8.71
N ALA A 119 0.54 10.27 -9.51
CA ALA A 119 0.76 11.09 -10.69
C ALA A 119 0.25 10.44 -12.00
N LEU A 120 0.61 9.18 -12.24
CA LEU A 120 0.46 8.58 -13.55
C LEU A 120 -0.98 8.30 -13.98
N PRO A 121 -1.89 7.79 -13.13
CA PRO A 121 -3.27 7.55 -13.52
C PRO A 121 -4.00 8.84 -13.89
N PHE A 122 -3.74 9.92 -13.16
CA PHE A 122 -4.30 11.23 -13.46
C PHE A 122 -3.80 11.75 -14.82
N THR A 123 -2.50 11.63 -15.07
CA THR A 123 -1.88 12.02 -16.35
C THR A 123 -2.43 11.18 -17.51
N ILE A 124 -2.55 9.86 -17.36
CA ILE A 124 -3.12 8.98 -18.39
C ILE A 124 -4.57 9.36 -18.69
N LEU A 125 -5.37 9.64 -17.65
CA LEU A 125 -6.77 10.05 -17.81
C LEU A 125 -6.87 11.38 -18.55
N THR A 126 -6.15 12.41 -18.11
CA THR A 126 -6.23 13.75 -18.70
C THR A 126 -5.73 13.79 -20.15
N ASN A 127 -4.74 12.97 -20.51
CA ASN A 127 -4.27 12.83 -21.87
C ASN A 127 -5.29 12.13 -22.80
N ALA A 128 -6.20 11.33 -22.25
CA ALA A 128 -7.22 10.61 -23.00
C ALA A 128 -8.52 11.41 -23.20
N LEU A 129 -8.72 12.49 -22.44
CA LEU A 129 -9.97 13.25 -22.43
C LEU A 129 -9.88 14.51 -23.31
N SER A 130 -10.93 14.74 -24.09
CA SER A 130 -11.21 16.03 -24.75
C SER A 130 -12.13 16.88 -23.88
N GLY A 131 -11.84 18.17 -23.75
CA GLY A 131 -12.27 19.13 -22.73
C GLY A 131 -13.75 19.28 -22.33
N SER A 132 -14.73 18.73 -23.05
CA SER A 132 -16.16 19.11 -22.84
C SER A 132 -16.84 18.57 -21.58
N HIS A 133 -16.28 17.55 -20.90
CA HIS A 133 -16.85 16.95 -19.67
C HIS A 133 -15.80 16.61 -18.60
N MET A 134 -14.72 17.36 -18.58
CA MET A 134 -13.56 17.10 -17.70
C MET A 134 -13.96 16.97 -16.22
N GLY A 135 -14.84 17.85 -15.72
CA GLY A 135 -15.28 17.82 -14.33
C GLY A 135 -15.99 16.51 -13.94
N THR A 136 -16.85 15.97 -14.82
CA THR A 136 -17.54 14.70 -14.59
C THR A 136 -16.55 13.53 -14.52
N TYR A 137 -15.60 13.49 -15.46
CA TYR A 137 -14.60 12.42 -15.49
C TYR A 137 -13.66 12.48 -14.27
N LEU A 138 -13.27 13.68 -13.82
CA LEU A 138 -12.46 13.84 -12.61
C LEU A 138 -13.25 13.46 -11.35
N GLY A 139 -14.56 13.72 -11.31
CA GLY A 139 -15.43 13.25 -10.22
C GLY A 139 -15.49 11.72 -10.16
N LEU A 140 -15.68 11.06 -11.31
CA LEU A 140 -15.64 9.59 -11.39
C LEU A 140 -14.27 9.02 -11.00
N PHE A 141 -13.19 9.69 -11.42
CA PHE A 141 -11.83 9.30 -11.05
C PHE A 141 -11.63 9.35 -9.53
N ASN A 142 -12.11 10.39 -8.85
CA ASN A 142 -12.08 10.46 -7.38
C ASN A 142 -12.88 9.32 -6.74
N GLY A 143 -13.98 8.88 -7.34
CA GLY A 143 -14.69 7.68 -6.93
C GLY A 143 -13.81 6.42 -6.93
N THR A 144 -12.92 6.28 -7.93
CA THR A 144 -11.96 5.17 -7.98
C THR A 144 -10.88 5.22 -6.89
N ILE A 145 -10.75 6.33 -6.20
CA ILE A 145 -9.88 6.52 -5.04
C ILE A 145 -10.63 6.17 -3.75
N CYS A 146 -11.81 6.77 -3.54
CA CYS A 146 -12.54 6.65 -2.27
C CYS A 146 -13.19 5.27 -2.09
N VAL A 147 -13.82 4.72 -3.13
CA VAL A 147 -14.54 3.44 -3.03
C VAL A 147 -13.64 2.29 -2.56
N PRO A 148 -12.45 2.04 -3.14
CA PRO A 148 -11.57 0.97 -2.68
C PRO A 148 -11.10 1.14 -1.24
N GLN A 149 -10.89 2.38 -0.78
CA GLN A 149 -10.51 2.64 0.61
C GLN A 149 -11.65 2.28 1.57
N ILE A 150 -12.89 2.66 1.23
CA ILE A 150 -14.07 2.30 2.03
C ILE A 150 -14.23 0.78 2.08
N VAL A 151 -14.12 0.10 0.94
CA VAL A 151 -14.20 -1.37 0.86
C VAL A 151 -13.10 -2.02 1.69
N ALA A 152 -11.84 -1.58 1.53
CA ALA A 152 -10.71 -2.12 2.27
C ALA A 152 -10.85 -1.89 3.78
N ALA A 153 -11.27 -0.70 4.21
CA ALA A 153 -11.51 -0.38 5.62
C ALA A 153 -12.66 -1.22 6.21
N SER A 154 -13.74 -1.41 5.46
CA SER A 154 -14.92 -2.14 5.94
C SER A 154 -14.70 -3.66 6.00
N LEU A 155 -13.99 -4.21 5.02
CA LEU A 155 -13.81 -5.67 4.88
C LEU A 155 -12.48 -6.17 5.41
N GLY A 156 -11.50 -5.29 5.65
CA GLY A 156 -10.15 -5.67 6.05
C GLY A 156 -10.10 -6.54 7.31
N GLY A 157 -10.91 -6.21 8.32
CA GLY A 157 -11.01 -7.02 9.54
C GLY A 157 -11.59 -8.43 9.30
N LEU A 158 -12.52 -8.58 8.35
CA LEU A 158 -13.06 -9.89 7.97
C LEU A 158 -11.99 -10.71 7.23
N VAL A 159 -11.24 -10.08 6.33
CA VAL A 159 -10.15 -10.72 5.61
C VAL A 159 -9.04 -11.15 6.56
N LEU A 160 -8.66 -10.31 7.54
CA LEU A 160 -7.66 -10.65 8.55
C LEU A 160 -8.08 -11.87 9.37
N LYS A 161 -9.38 -11.99 9.73
CA LYS A 161 -9.90 -13.17 10.43
C LYS A 161 -9.71 -14.47 9.64
N MET A 162 -9.71 -14.45 8.32
CA MET A 162 -9.46 -15.65 7.49
C MET A 162 -8.03 -16.17 7.63
N PHE A 163 -7.08 -15.32 8.03
CA PHE A 163 -5.69 -15.67 8.29
C PHE A 163 -5.42 -15.99 9.77
N THR A 164 -6.37 -15.68 10.66
CA THR A 164 -6.18 -15.80 12.11
C THR A 164 -6.53 -17.21 12.58
N THR A 165 -5.62 -17.83 13.34
CA THR A 165 -5.88 -19.09 14.05
C THR A 165 -6.33 -18.78 15.47
N GLU A 166 -7.29 -19.52 16.00
CA GLU A 166 -7.78 -19.35 17.38
C GLU A 166 -6.62 -19.41 18.40
N GLY A 167 -6.62 -18.48 19.34
CA GLY A 167 -5.61 -18.35 20.38
C GLY A 167 -4.32 -17.63 19.96
N ASN A 168 -4.15 -17.26 18.70
CA ASN A 168 -2.98 -16.55 18.21
C ASN A 168 -3.29 -15.08 17.91
N ILE A 169 -2.24 -14.23 17.93
CA ILE A 169 -2.31 -12.87 17.43
C ILE A 169 -2.66 -12.90 15.93
N PRO A 170 -3.60 -12.07 15.46
CA PRO A 170 -3.88 -11.96 14.03
C PRO A 170 -2.63 -11.60 13.23
N PRO A 171 -2.28 -12.35 12.16
CA PRO A 171 -1.05 -12.10 11.40
C PRO A 171 -1.24 -10.92 10.44
N GLU A 172 -1.16 -9.69 10.96
CA GLU A 172 -1.37 -8.46 10.18
C GLU A 172 -0.40 -8.33 9.00
N VAL A 173 0.78 -8.95 9.08
CA VAL A 173 1.73 -9.03 7.96
C VAL A 173 1.11 -9.62 6.69
N ASN A 174 0.15 -10.56 6.81
CA ASN A 174 -0.55 -11.13 5.67
C ASN A 174 -1.40 -10.09 4.92
N MET A 175 -1.87 -9.05 5.61
CA MET A 175 -2.59 -7.94 4.98
C MET A 175 -1.65 -7.07 4.15
N LEU A 176 -0.39 -6.92 4.55
CA LEU A 176 0.65 -6.24 3.76
C LEU A 176 1.06 -7.08 2.54
N VAL A 177 1.18 -8.40 2.70
CA VAL A 177 1.39 -9.31 1.55
C VAL A 177 0.23 -9.20 0.56
N LEU A 178 -1.02 -9.19 1.04
CA LEU A 178 -2.20 -8.98 0.21
C LEU A 178 -2.18 -7.62 -0.50
N ALA A 179 -1.69 -6.57 0.16
CA ALA A 179 -1.45 -5.27 -0.47
C ALA A 179 -0.46 -5.38 -1.64
N GLY A 180 0.63 -6.15 -1.47
CA GLY A 180 1.57 -6.46 -2.56
C GLY A 180 0.90 -7.18 -3.73
N VAL A 181 0.07 -8.19 -3.45
CA VAL A 181 -0.72 -8.90 -4.48
C VAL A 181 -1.66 -7.94 -5.21
N PHE A 182 -2.31 -7.02 -4.50
CA PHE A 182 -3.18 -6.01 -5.11
C PHE A 182 -2.40 -5.08 -6.05
N LEU A 183 -1.16 -4.71 -5.71
CA LEU A 183 -0.32 -3.93 -6.62
C LEU A 183 0.06 -4.72 -7.89
N ILE A 184 0.31 -6.04 -7.77
CA ILE A 184 0.56 -6.90 -8.94
C ILE A 184 -0.68 -6.94 -9.84
N ILE A 185 -1.87 -7.15 -9.27
CA ILE A 185 -3.13 -7.12 -10.03
C ILE A 185 -3.31 -5.74 -10.69
N GLY A 186 -3.02 -4.67 -9.96
CA GLY A 186 -3.01 -3.30 -10.48
C GLY A 186 -2.08 -3.14 -11.69
N ALA A 187 -0.86 -3.66 -11.61
CA ALA A 187 0.12 -3.65 -12.70
C ALA A 187 -0.38 -4.42 -13.93
N CYS A 188 -0.98 -5.59 -13.72
CA CYS A 188 -1.61 -6.37 -14.80
C CYS A 188 -2.74 -5.57 -15.48
N CYS A 189 -3.60 -4.91 -14.69
CA CYS A 189 -4.67 -4.06 -15.24
C CYS A 189 -4.12 -2.89 -16.06
N VAL A 190 -3.04 -2.25 -15.60
CA VAL A 190 -2.36 -1.18 -16.37
C VAL A 190 -1.82 -1.75 -17.68
N GLY A 191 -1.31 -2.98 -17.67
CA GLY A 191 -0.84 -3.68 -18.86
C GLY A 191 -1.85 -3.75 -20.00
N VAL A 192 -3.15 -3.75 -19.72
CA VAL A 192 -4.25 -3.83 -20.71
C VAL A 192 -4.64 -2.46 -21.28
N ILE A 193 -4.29 -1.35 -20.62
CA ILE A 193 -4.63 0.00 -21.08
C ILE A 193 -3.93 0.28 -22.43
N LYS A 194 -4.68 0.75 -23.41
CA LYS A 194 -4.12 1.25 -24.67
C LYS A 194 -3.70 2.71 -24.47
N GLU A 195 -2.41 3.00 -24.58
CA GLU A 195 -1.95 4.40 -24.63
C GLU A 195 -2.47 5.02 -25.92
N GLY A 196 -3.25 6.10 -25.82
CA GLY A 196 -3.55 6.94 -26.96
C GLY A 196 -2.22 7.46 -27.54
N LYS A 197 -2.01 7.35 -28.86
CA LYS A 197 -0.85 7.99 -29.51
C LYS A 197 -0.93 9.47 -29.17
N GLY A 198 -0.02 9.95 -28.33
CA GLY A 198 0.11 11.37 -28.04
C GLY A 198 0.21 12.15 -29.33
N LYS A 199 -0.66 13.17 -29.46
CA LYS A 199 -0.54 14.19 -30.53
C LYS A 199 0.65 15.09 -30.22
#